data_e615ad4fefa5b4f220a60a359a23089a
#
_entry.id   e615ad4fefa5b4f220a60a359a23089a
#
_cell.length_a   1.000
_cell.length_b   1.000
_cell.length_c   1.000
_cell.angle_alpha   90.00
_cell.angle_beta   90.00
_cell.angle_gamma   90.00
#
_symmetry.space_group_name_H-M   'P 1'
#
loop_
_entity.id
_entity.type
_entity.pdbx_description
1 polymer ?
#
loop_
_entity_poly.entity_id
_entity_poly.type
_entity_poly.pdbx_seq_one_letter_code
_entity_poly.pdbx_strand_id
1 'polypeptide(L)'
;AESGRCHFSGQPNLSIHPGAISRVAKRRETNIFSLSFLDIMSCGFGAVILVYITINHGTLSSGIQTDPERFAEVKKIEIEILAEQENQVILRNSLTLVDDAVLTTEQSIRDKLKAIEALTQQLLEAQSAQSLDTDGIEALKTALVKLQAERDTLTLSVAEAEGNDLRTMVGEGDRQYLTGLNLGGQHILVLLDVSGSMLDETLVNIIRRRNLPEAEQRASEKWQRGLRTVDWITANLPRDVQFQIIQFSTTARSALPETNGEWLQTSDTEALDASLAALQALTPGNGSNLHAAFTAAGALDPQPDNIFLITDGLPTQGATPAKASLVTAKDRLKLFQSAMSVVNLSIPINVILFPMEGDPIASPSYWRLAQITGGAFLSPARDWP
;
A
#
# COMPACT_ATOMS: atom_id res chain seq x y z
N ALA A 1 -48.39 56.50 -25.07
CA ALA A 1 -49.08 57.11 -26.21
C ALA A 1 -50.31 56.25 -26.46
N GLU A 2 -51.39 56.79 -26.05
CA GLU A 2 -52.58 57.23 -26.80
C GLU A 2 -53.45 56.05 -27.25
N SER A 3 -54.58 55.89 -26.69
CA SER A 3 -55.86 56.64 -26.71
C SER A 3 -56.75 56.17 -27.93
N GLY A 4 -57.96 55.89 -27.60
CA GLY A 4 -59.01 55.71 -28.62
C GLY A 4 -60.33 55.16 -28.05
N ARG A 5 -61.06 55.98 -27.35
CA ARG A 5 -62.49 55.84 -27.13
C ARG A 5 -63.27 56.09 -28.43
N CYS A 6 -64.38 55.46 -28.64
CA CYS A 6 -65.51 56.15 -29.12
C CYS A 6 -66.84 55.37 -28.90
N HIS A 7 -67.76 56.12 -28.40
CA HIS A 7 -69.19 56.01 -28.17
C HIS A 7 -70.05 55.83 -29.44
N PHE A 8 -71.27 55.30 -29.34
CA PHE A 8 -72.62 55.90 -29.63
C PHE A 8 -73.62 54.75 -29.80
N SER A 9 -74.57 54.59 -28.96
CA SER A 9 -75.95 55.16 -28.84
C SER A 9 -76.91 54.77 -29.98
N GLY A 10 -78.08 54.32 -29.52
CA GLY A 10 -79.37 54.34 -30.35
C GLY A 10 -80.38 53.33 -29.94
N GLN A 11 -81.30 53.74 -29.04
CA GLN A 11 -82.67 53.17 -28.99
C GLN A 11 -83.53 53.78 -30.12
N PRO A 12 -84.68 53.19 -30.52
CA PRO A 12 -85.89 53.38 -29.73
C PRO A 12 -86.91 52.24 -29.68
N ASN A 13 -87.81 52.41 -28.75
CA ASN A 13 -89.08 51.78 -28.45
C ASN A 13 -90.03 51.40 -29.64
N LEU A 14 -90.72 50.29 -29.52
CA LEU A 14 -92.16 50.34 -29.64
C LEU A 14 -92.89 49.17 -28.98
N SER A 15 -93.97 49.44 -28.24
CA SER A 15 -94.96 48.64 -27.56
C SER A 15 -95.81 47.77 -28.48
N ILE A 16 -96.33 46.64 -28.01
CA ILE A 16 -97.78 46.34 -27.83
C ILE A 16 -97.98 44.87 -27.42
N HIS A 17 -98.83 44.65 -26.43
CA HIS A 17 -99.37 43.41 -25.84
C HIS A 17 -100.34 42.64 -26.77
N PRO A 18 -100.99 41.55 -26.28
CA PRO A 18 -100.71 40.41 -25.42
C PRO A 18 -101.09 39.05 -26.00
N GLY A 19 -100.72 37.98 -25.40
CA GLY A 19 -101.48 36.76 -25.59
C GLY A 19 -100.69 35.43 -25.46
N ALA A 20 -101.25 34.64 -24.57
CA ALA A 20 -101.18 33.16 -24.49
C ALA A 20 -100.06 32.50 -23.69
N ILE A 21 -100.51 32.00 -22.62
CA ILE A 21 -99.88 31.10 -21.67
C ILE A 21 -99.36 29.80 -22.33
N SER A 22 -98.08 29.52 -22.24
CA SER A 22 -97.60 28.16 -22.35
C SER A 22 -96.54 27.96 -21.26
N ARG A 23 -96.80 27.08 -20.32
CA ARG A 23 -95.91 26.66 -19.29
C ARG A 23 -94.81 25.81 -19.93
N VAL A 24 -93.63 26.37 -20.11
CA VAL A 24 -92.40 25.60 -20.42
C VAL A 24 -91.68 25.37 -19.12
N ALA A 25 -91.47 24.11 -18.79
CA ALA A 25 -90.71 23.67 -17.63
C ALA A 25 -89.29 24.20 -17.70
N LYS A 26 -88.90 24.97 -16.71
CA LYS A 26 -87.55 25.49 -16.52
C LYS A 26 -86.62 24.32 -16.21
N ARG A 27 -85.81 23.90 -17.21
CA ARG A 27 -84.71 22.98 -17.02
C ARG A 27 -83.76 23.62 -16.02
N ARG A 28 -83.61 23.02 -14.81
CA ARG A 28 -82.52 23.37 -13.87
C ARG A 28 -81.22 23.01 -14.55
N GLU A 29 -80.40 24.02 -14.90
CA GLU A 29 -79.02 23.83 -15.20
C GLU A 29 -78.32 23.44 -13.88
N THR A 30 -77.96 22.18 -13.77
CA THR A 30 -77.08 21.72 -12.70
C THR A 30 -75.71 22.27 -12.99
N ASN A 31 -75.31 23.36 -12.31
CA ASN A 31 -73.97 23.83 -12.26
C ASN A 31 -73.17 22.75 -11.54
N ILE A 32 -72.44 21.95 -12.30
CA ILE A 32 -71.57 20.82 -11.82
C ILE A 32 -70.45 21.34 -10.97
N PHE A 33 -70.11 22.60 -11.07
CA PHE A 33 -69.10 23.25 -10.26
C PHE A 33 -69.71 24.12 -9.18
N SER A 34 -70.05 23.54 -8.03
CA SER A 34 -70.37 24.31 -6.84
C SER A 34 -69.15 25.04 -6.33
N LEU A 35 -69.29 26.25 -5.75
CA LEU A 35 -68.19 27.01 -5.15
C LEU A 35 -67.42 26.17 -4.15
N SER A 36 -68.11 25.27 -3.43
CA SER A 36 -67.50 24.31 -2.50
C SER A 36 -66.61 23.27 -3.16
N PHE A 37 -66.87 22.86 -4.42
CA PHE A 37 -66.03 21.94 -5.17
C PHE A 37 -64.74 22.63 -5.60
N LEU A 38 -64.78 23.88 -6.04
CA LEU A 38 -63.62 24.68 -6.38
C LEU A 38 -62.75 24.92 -5.14
N ASP A 39 -63.35 25.15 -3.98
CA ASP A 39 -62.61 25.40 -2.72
C ASP A 39 -61.89 24.14 -2.25
N ILE A 40 -62.52 22.98 -2.31
CA ILE A 40 -61.92 21.69 -1.97
C ILE A 40 -60.79 21.34 -2.95
N MET A 41 -60.97 21.58 -4.26
CA MET A 41 -59.95 21.28 -5.26
C MET A 41 -58.75 22.24 -5.15
N SER A 42 -58.97 23.53 -4.88
CA SER A 42 -57.87 24.49 -4.70
C SER A 42 -57.09 24.23 -3.41
N CYS A 43 -57.78 23.85 -2.33
CA CYS A 43 -57.14 23.49 -1.05
C CYS A 43 -56.34 22.17 -1.19
N GLY A 44 -56.88 21.15 -1.87
CA GLY A 44 -56.21 19.90 -2.16
C GLY A 44 -54.99 20.09 -3.05
N PHE A 45 -55.09 20.91 -4.09
CA PHE A 45 -53.98 21.22 -4.97
C PHE A 45 -52.87 22.04 -4.26
N GLY A 46 -53.27 22.99 -3.42
CA GLY A 46 -52.37 23.75 -2.57
C GLY A 46 -51.58 22.85 -1.60
N ALA A 47 -52.24 21.88 -0.97
CA ALA A 47 -51.62 20.91 -0.10
C ALA A 47 -50.62 20.01 -0.84
N VAL A 48 -50.95 19.54 -2.05
CA VAL A 48 -50.06 18.71 -2.88
C VAL A 48 -48.82 19.52 -3.33
N ILE A 49 -49.01 20.78 -3.74
CA ILE A 49 -47.90 21.66 -4.09
C ILE A 49 -46.97 21.90 -2.88
N LEU A 50 -47.57 22.13 -1.70
CA LEU A 50 -46.79 22.38 -0.48
C LEU A 50 -46.00 21.15 -0.05
N VAL A 51 -46.58 19.94 -0.16
CA VAL A 51 -45.87 18.66 0.06
C VAL A 51 -44.81 18.46 -0.99
N TYR A 52 -45.08 18.74 -2.26
CA TYR A 52 -44.09 18.64 -3.33
C TYR A 52 -42.90 19.60 -3.12
N ILE A 53 -43.16 20.85 -2.76
CA ILE A 53 -42.12 21.84 -2.45
C ILE A 53 -41.30 21.40 -1.23
N THR A 54 -41.95 20.87 -0.17
CA THR A 54 -41.27 20.41 1.04
C THR A 54 -40.38 19.20 0.77
N ILE A 55 -40.86 18.24 -0.03
CA ILE A 55 -40.05 17.07 -0.44
C ILE A 55 -38.91 17.51 -1.35
N ASN A 56 -39.17 18.38 -2.32
CA ASN A 56 -38.13 18.84 -3.26
C ASN A 56 -37.13 19.75 -2.57
N HIS A 57 -37.50 20.55 -1.61
CA HIS A 57 -36.59 21.32 -0.76
C HIS A 57 -35.78 20.42 0.19
N GLY A 58 -36.38 19.35 0.73
CA GLY A 58 -35.70 18.36 1.55
C GLY A 58 -34.64 17.61 0.78
N THR A 59 -34.88 17.25 -0.48
CA THR A 59 -33.91 16.56 -1.33
C THR A 59 -32.78 17.48 -1.85
N LEU A 60 -33.07 18.75 -2.12
CA LEU A 60 -32.06 19.74 -2.51
C LEU A 60 -31.20 20.21 -1.32
N SER A 61 -31.79 20.25 -0.10
CA SER A 61 -31.06 20.62 1.11
C SER A 61 -30.17 19.50 1.66
N SER A 62 -30.51 18.22 1.36
CA SER A 62 -29.67 17.07 1.74
C SER A 62 -28.48 16.84 0.80
N GLY A 63 -28.43 17.52 -0.35
CA GLY A 63 -27.38 17.36 -1.35
C GLY A 63 -26.19 18.30 -1.20
N ILE A 64 -26.26 19.32 -0.35
CA ILE A 64 -25.16 20.27 -0.14
C ILE A 64 -25.07 20.66 1.36
N GLN A 65 -25.09 19.70 2.24
CA GLN A 65 -24.30 19.84 3.46
C GLN A 65 -22.88 19.44 3.08
N THR A 66 -22.14 20.41 2.61
CA THR A 66 -20.69 20.36 2.58
C THR A 66 -20.26 20.24 4.04
N ASP A 67 -20.09 19.01 4.49
CA ASP A 67 -19.56 18.70 5.80
C ASP A 67 -18.18 19.38 5.86
N PRO A 68 -17.97 20.43 6.66
CA PRO A 68 -16.72 21.19 6.67
C PRO A 68 -15.53 20.28 7.01
N GLU A 69 -15.78 19.18 7.72
CA GLU A 69 -14.77 18.16 8.01
C GLU A 69 -14.36 17.40 6.74
N ARG A 70 -15.30 17.00 5.88
CA ARG A 70 -15.00 16.34 4.60
C ARG A 70 -14.29 17.28 3.62
N PHE A 71 -14.63 18.54 3.62
CA PHE A 71 -13.95 19.53 2.78
C PHE A 71 -12.52 19.79 3.25
N ALA A 72 -12.29 19.80 4.56
CA ALA A 72 -10.96 19.88 5.15
C ALA A 72 -10.14 18.63 4.88
N GLU A 73 -10.77 17.45 4.91
CA GLU A 73 -10.14 16.16 4.61
C GLU A 73 -9.76 16.04 3.12
N VAL A 74 -10.64 16.43 2.19
CA VAL A 74 -10.34 16.51 0.76
C VAL A 74 -9.18 17.47 0.49
N LYS A 75 -9.18 18.63 1.12
CA LYS A 75 -8.11 19.63 0.96
C LYS A 75 -6.77 19.16 1.53
N LYS A 76 -6.81 18.39 2.62
CA LYS A 76 -5.61 17.76 3.20
C LYS A 76 -5.04 16.70 2.25
N ILE A 77 -5.89 15.83 1.70
CA ILE A 77 -5.50 14.80 0.71
C ILE A 77 -4.95 15.47 -0.56
N GLU A 78 -5.52 16.59 -0.99
CA GLU A 78 -5.05 17.33 -2.16
C GLU A 78 -3.65 17.92 -1.94
N ILE A 79 -3.35 18.40 -0.74
CA ILE A 79 -2.02 18.86 -0.35
C ILE A 79 -1.02 17.69 -0.25
N GLU A 80 -1.44 16.55 0.30
CA GLU A 80 -0.62 15.33 0.37
C GLU A 80 -0.30 14.79 -1.04
N ILE A 81 -1.26 14.79 -1.95
CA ILE A 81 -1.04 14.40 -3.36
C ILE A 81 -0.02 15.32 -4.04
N LEU A 82 -0.12 16.64 -3.81
CA LEU A 82 0.84 17.60 -4.37
C LEU A 82 2.26 17.38 -3.81
N ALA A 83 2.37 17.16 -2.51
CA ALA A 83 3.66 16.88 -1.87
C ALA A 83 4.27 15.56 -2.36
N GLU A 84 3.44 14.53 -2.56
CA GLU A 84 3.89 13.23 -3.08
C GLU A 84 4.29 13.32 -4.56
N GLN A 85 3.59 14.12 -5.36
CA GLN A 85 3.99 14.40 -6.74
C GLN A 85 5.35 15.12 -6.81
N GLU A 86 5.61 16.07 -5.90
CA GLU A 86 6.90 16.76 -5.81
C GLU A 86 8.02 15.78 -5.40
N ASN A 87 7.78 14.93 -4.40
CA ASN A 87 8.69 13.87 -3.99
C ASN A 87 8.98 12.89 -5.12
N GLN A 88 7.97 12.52 -5.91
CA GLN A 88 8.12 11.64 -7.06
C GLN A 88 9.00 12.25 -8.14
N VAL A 89 8.91 13.56 -8.38
CA VAL A 89 9.79 14.28 -9.32
C VAL A 89 11.23 14.31 -8.79
N ILE A 90 11.43 14.58 -7.51
CA ILE A 90 12.76 14.58 -6.87
C ILE A 90 13.40 13.19 -6.97
N LEU A 91 12.62 12.15 -6.67
CA LEU A 91 13.09 10.76 -6.75
C LEU A 91 13.46 10.36 -8.19
N ARG A 92 12.64 10.74 -9.16
CA ARG A 92 12.92 10.49 -10.58
C ARG A 92 14.19 11.22 -11.05
N ASN A 93 14.41 12.44 -10.59
CA ASN A 93 15.62 13.20 -10.91
C ASN A 93 16.87 12.60 -10.23
N SER A 94 16.76 12.11 -9.00
CA SER A 94 17.86 11.43 -8.32
C SER A 94 18.22 10.11 -9.00
N LEU A 95 17.22 9.38 -9.50
CA LEU A 95 17.40 8.13 -10.24
C LEU A 95 18.14 8.36 -11.56
N THR A 96 17.77 9.40 -12.33
CA THR A 96 18.50 9.77 -13.55
C THR A 96 19.95 10.16 -13.26
N LEU A 97 20.22 10.84 -12.15
CA LEU A 97 21.59 11.19 -11.76
C LEU A 97 22.41 9.95 -11.38
N VAL A 98 21.82 8.95 -10.73
CA VAL A 98 22.47 7.68 -10.41
C VAL A 98 22.74 6.88 -11.69
N ASP A 99 21.76 6.79 -12.60
CA ASP A 99 21.94 6.11 -13.90
C ASP A 99 23.07 6.74 -14.72
N ASP A 100 23.15 8.06 -14.77
CA ASP A 100 24.24 8.77 -15.44
C ASP A 100 25.60 8.51 -14.77
N ALA A 101 25.63 8.44 -13.43
CA ALA A 101 26.84 8.11 -12.70
C ALA A 101 27.29 6.66 -12.93
N VAL A 102 26.37 5.71 -12.98
CA VAL A 102 26.66 4.31 -13.34
C VAL A 102 27.21 4.21 -14.76
N LEU A 103 26.57 4.85 -15.73
CA LEU A 103 27.04 4.85 -17.12
C LEU A 103 28.46 5.43 -17.27
N THR A 104 28.75 6.54 -16.57
CA THR A 104 30.09 7.15 -16.60
C THR A 104 31.13 6.25 -15.94
N THR A 105 30.78 5.56 -14.85
CA THR A 105 31.67 4.63 -14.15
C THR A 105 31.92 3.38 -15.00
N GLU A 106 30.91 2.82 -15.65
CA GLU A 106 31.08 1.72 -16.60
C GLU A 106 31.98 2.09 -17.78
N GLN A 107 31.86 3.30 -18.32
CA GLN A 107 32.76 3.78 -19.36
C GLN A 107 34.21 3.86 -18.84
N SER A 108 34.42 4.37 -17.64
CA SER A 108 35.72 4.41 -16.99
C SER A 108 36.34 3.02 -16.80
N ILE A 109 35.53 2.04 -16.39
CA ILE A 109 35.96 0.64 -16.28
C ILE A 109 36.38 0.08 -17.63
N ARG A 110 35.59 0.30 -18.69
CA ARG A 110 35.94 -0.15 -20.05
C ARG A 110 37.24 0.45 -20.55
N ASP A 111 37.46 1.73 -20.28
CA ASP A 111 38.70 2.41 -20.70
C ASP A 111 39.91 1.92 -19.91
N LYS A 112 39.76 1.64 -18.61
CA LYS A 112 40.80 1.03 -17.76
C LYS A 112 41.12 -0.40 -18.20
N LEU A 113 40.13 -1.21 -18.57
CA LEU A 113 40.32 -2.54 -19.13
C LEU A 113 41.15 -2.52 -20.43
N LYS A 114 40.81 -1.60 -21.35
CA LYS A 114 41.60 -1.42 -22.59
C LYS A 114 43.05 -1.00 -22.30
N ALA A 115 43.24 -0.11 -21.31
CA ALA A 115 44.59 0.32 -20.92
C ALA A 115 45.38 -0.83 -20.28
N ILE A 116 44.76 -1.67 -19.46
CA ILE A 116 45.38 -2.88 -18.89
C ILE A 116 45.79 -3.86 -20.00
N GLU A 117 44.92 -4.09 -20.97
CA GLU A 117 45.15 -4.98 -22.11
C GLU A 117 46.35 -4.47 -22.96
N ALA A 118 46.36 -3.17 -23.26
CA ALA A 118 47.45 -2.53 -23.99
C ALA A 118 48.80 -2.63 -23.23
N LEU A 119 48.80 -2.35 -21.93
CA LEU A 119 50.01 -2.48 -21.08
C LEU A 119 50.50 -3.93 -20.96
N THR A 120 49.55 -4.88 -20.89
CA THR A 120 49.88 -6.31 -20.87
C THR A 120 50.55 -6.75 -22.16
N GLN A 121 50.05 -6.24 -23.30
CA GLN A 121 50.61 -6.51 -24.62
C GLN A 121 52.02 -5.90 -24.76
N GLN A 122 52.22 -4.66 -24.30
CA GLN A 122 53.53 -4.02 -24.27
C GLN A 122 54.54 -4.77 -23.38
N LEU A 123 54.07 -5.29 -22.25
CA LEU A 123 54.90 -6.15 -21.39
C LEU A 123 55.34 -7.45 -22.08
N LEU A 124 54.45 -8.11 -22.81
CA LEU A 124 54.73 -9.31 -23.56
C LEU A 124 55.69 -9.05 -24.72
N GLU A 125 55.49 -7.96 -25.46
CA GLU A 125 56.41 -7.52 -26.53
C GLU A 125 57.78 -7.15 -25.96
N ALA A 126 57.79 -6.45 -24.83
CA ALA A 126 58.99 -6.09 -24.10
C ALA A 126 59.75 -7.31 -23.60
N GLN A 127 59.08 -8.35 -23.10
CA GLN A 127 59.70 -9.61 -22.67
C GLN A 127 60.24 -10.45 -23.85
N SER A 128 59.65 -10.33 -25.04
CA SER A 128 60.07 -11.06 -26.23
C SER A 128 61.29 -10.43 -26.95
N ALA A 129 61.46 -9.13 -26.81
CA ALA A 129 62.59 -8.38 -27.36
C ALA A 129 63.78 -8.39 -26.40
N GLN A 130 64.61 -9.37 -26.41
CA GLN A 130 65.78 -9.69 -25.54
C GLN A 130 66.77 -8.55 -25.19
N SER A 131 66.35 -7.28 -25.24
CA SER A 131 67.10 -6.06 -24.95
C SER A 131 66.31 -5.09 -24.07
N LEU A 132 66.00 -5.49 -22.84
CA LEU A 132 65.21 -4.63 -22.00
C LEU A 132 65.98 -4.15 -20.78
N ASP A 133 65.93 -2.84 -20.66
CA ASP A 133 66.18 -2.10 -19.47
C ASP A 133 65.22 -2.61 -18.37
N THR A 134 65.76 -3.21 -17.32
CA THR A 134 65.01 -3.78 -16.19
C THR A 134 64.13 -2.74 -15.52
N ASP A 135 64.49 -1.47 -15.57
CA ASP A 135 63.73 -0.35 -15.01
C ASP A 135 62.41 -0.08 -15.76
N GLY A 136 62.39 -0.28 -17.08
CA GLY A 136 61.19 -0.14 -17.90
C GLY A 136 60.14 -1.22 -17.62
N ILE A 137 60.56 -2.46 -17.39
CA ILE A 137 59.66 -3.57 -17.03
C ILE A 137 59.05 -3.36 -15.64
N GLU A 138 59.81 -2.89 -14.69
CA GLU A 138 59.31 -2.61 -13.33
C GLU A 138 58.33 -1.46 -13.31
N ALA A 139 58.57 -0.40 -14.10
CA ALA A 139 57.64 0.70 -14.25
C ALA A 139 56.31 0.27 -14.87
N LEU A 140 56.32 -0.58 -15.92
CA LEU A 140 55.12 -1.14 -16.55
C LEU A 140 54.32 -2.07 -15.60
N LYS A 141 55.03 -2.91 -14.82
CA LYS A 141 54.39 -3.77 -13.80
C LYS A 141 53.72 -2.94 -12.72
N THR A 142 54.37 -1.89 -12.24
CA THR A 142 53.79 -0.99 -11.22
C THR A 142 52.57 -0.27 -11.73
N ALA A 143 52.59 0.22 -13.00
CA ALA A 143 51.43 0.86 -13.64
C ALA A 143 50.26 -0.12 -13.81
N LEU A 144 50.53 -1.37 -14.16
CA LEU A 144 49.53 -2.43 -14.32
C LEU A 144 48.84 -2.77 -12.99
N VAL A 145 49.61 -2.95 -11.90
CA VAL A 145 49.09 -3.19 -10.55
C VAL A 145 48.24 -2.04 -10.08
N LYS A 146 48.67 -0.79 -10.31
CA LYS A 146 47.87 0.41 -9.97
C LYS A 146 46.56 0.47 -10.72
N LEU A 147 46.54 0.21 -12.03
CA LEU A 147 45.34 0.19 -12.84
C LEU A 147 44.39 -0.96 -12.45
N GLN A 148 44.90 -2.11 -12.09
CA GLN A 148 44.10 -3.22 -11.58
C GLN A 148 43.42 -2.86 -10.25
N ALA A 149 44.13 -2.26 -9.30
CA ALA A 149 43.57 -1.81 -8.04
C ALA A 149 42.49 -0.73 -8.24
N GLU A 150 42.72 0.20 -9.18
CA GLU A 150 41.76 1.26 -9.50
C GLU A 150 40.51 0.69 -10.21
N ARG A 151 40.64 -0.31 -11.07
CA ARG A 151 39.54 -1.08 -11.65
C ARG A 151 38.73 -1.78 -10.56
N ASP A 152 39.36 -2.45 -9.63
CA ASP A 152 38.70 -3.22 -8.57
C ASP A 152 37.95 -2.29 -7.63
N THR A 153 38.47 -1.11 -7.30
CA THR A 153 37.74 -0.11 -6.53
C THR A 153 36.54 0.45 -7.27
N LEU A 154 36.65 0.70 -8.59
CA LEU A 154 35.53 1.15 -9.42
C LEU A 154 34.44 0.06 -9.57
N THR A 155 34.88 -1.22 -9.70
CA THR A 155 33.94 -2.34 -9.78
C THR A 155 33.17 -2.53 -8.48
N LEU A 156 33.84 -2.37 -7.33
CA LEU A 156 33.17 -2.37 -6.02
C LEU A 156 32.17 -1.21 -5.87
N SER A 157 32.51 0.00 -6.33
CA SER A 157 31.59 1.15 -6.25
C SER A 157 30.37 1.00 -7.15
N VAL A 158 30.47 0.32 -8.30
CA VAL A 158 29.32 -0.02 -9.16
C VAL A 158 28.47 -1.09 -8.51
N ALA A 159 29.07 -2.14 -7.92
CA ALA A 159 28.34 -3.18 -7.22
C ALA A 159 27.59 -2.64 -5.97
N GLU A 160 28.16 -1.63 -5.29
CA GLU A 160 27.47 -0.92 -4.20
C GLU A 160 26.30 -0.05 -4.70
N ALA A 161 26.40 0.54 -5.91
CA ALA A 161 25.35 1.35 -6.51
C ALA A 161 24.20 0.51 -7.11
N GLU A 162 24.52 -0.69 -7.63
CA GLU A 162 23.52 -1.63 -8.19
C GLU A 162 22.77 -2.45 -7.14
N GLY A 163 23.20 -2.38 -5.87
CA GLY A 163 22.67 -3.21 -4.78
C GLY A 163 23.29 -4.62 -4.77
N ASN A 164 23.54 -5.10 -3.57
CA ASN A 164 24.13 -6.43 -3.36
C ASN A 164 23.05 -7.52 -3.42
N ASP A 165 22.62 -7.92 -4.59
CA ASP A 165 21.74 -9.06 -4.74
C ASP A 165 22.44 -10.35 -4.32
N LEU A 166 22.04 -10.93 -3.20
CA LEU A 166 22.55 -12.22 -2.71
C LEU A 166 22.05 -13.39 -3.56
N ARG A 167 20.93 -13.22 -4.23
CA ARG A 167 20.25 -14.22 -5.09
C ARG A 167 19.54 -13.52 -6.23
N THR A 168 19.60 -14.10 -7.42
CA THR A 168 18.80 -13.66 -8.54
C THR A 168 17.38 -14.18 -8.36
N MET A 169 16.45 -13.34 -7.98
CA MET A 169 15.04 -13.69 -7.92
C MET A 169 14.39 -13.57 -9.30
N VAL A 170 13.92 -14.69 -9.83
CA VAL A 170 13.10 -14.71 -11.06
C VAL A 170 11.65 -14.56 -10.62
N GLY A 171 11.17 -13.32 -10.51
CA GLY A 171 9.76 -13.03 -10.27
C GLY A 171 8.93 -13.13 -11.56
N GLU A 172 7.71 -13.62 -11.47
CA GLU A 172 6.73 -13.59 -12.55
C GLU A 172 6.11 -12.17 -12.68
N GLY A 173 6.91 -11.19 -13.04
CA GLY A 173 6.37 -9.84 -13.27
C GLY A 173 7.44 -8.82 -13.61
N ASP A 174 7.22 -8.03 -14.65
CA ASP A 174 8.10 -6.95 -15.15
C ASP A 174 8.18 -5.72 -14.22
N ARG A 175 7.85 -5.85 -12.94
CA ARG A 175 7.75 -4.72 -12.02
C ARG A 175 8.70 -4.86 -10.85
N GLN A 176 9.94 -4.46 -11.05
CA GLN A 176 10.80 -4.06 -9.94
C GLN A 176 10.22 -2.77 -9.35
N TYR A 177 9.40 -2.90 -8.33
CA TYR A 177 8.94 -1.74 -7.57
C TYR A 177 10.09 -1.24 -6.72
N LEU A 178 10.47 0.01 -6.94
CA LEU A 178 11.16 0.81 -5.94
C LEU A 178 10.17 0.97 -4.76
N THR A 179 10.25 0.06 -3.80
CA THR A 179 9.26 -0.03 -2.70
C THR A 179 9.47 1.04 -1.65
N GLY A 180 10.54 1.83 -1.73
CA GLY A 180 10.95 2.74 -0.66
C GLY A 180 11.36 2.03 0.63
N LEU A 181 11.45 0.69 0.61
CA LEU A 181 11.92 -0.10 1.73
C LEU A 181 13.43 0.07 1.87
N ASN A 182 13.89 0.55 3.02
CA ASN A 182 15.30 0.62 3.33
C ASN A 182 15.78 -0.75 3.84
N LEU A 183 16.54 -1.46 3.03
CA LEU A 183 17.13 -2.77 3.36
C LEU A 183 18.46 -2.66 4.11
N GLY A 184 18.88 -1.45 4.49
CA GLY A 184 20.12 -1.21 5.24
C GLY A 184 20.02 -1.64 6.70
N GLY A 185 21.18 -1.82 7.33
CA GLY A 185 21.33 -2.23 8.72
C GLY A 185 22.41 -3.29 8.89
N GLN A 186 22.81 -3.59 10.12
CA GLN A 186 23.76 -4.64 10.47
C GLN A 186 23.05 -5.88 11.04
N HIS A 187 21.86 -5.68 11.66
CA HIS A 187 21.07 -6.73 12.32
C HIS A 187 19.62 -6.61 11.86
N ILE A 188 19.30 -7.32 10.78
CA ILE A 188 18.02 -7.22 10.10
C ILE A 188 17.09 -8.34 10.54
N LEU A 189 15.93 -7.96 11.08
CA LEU A 189 14.91 -8.89 11.55
C LEU A 189 13.70 -8.93 10.63
N VAL A 190 13.32 -10.13 10.19
CA VAL A 190 12.07 -10.37 9.47
C VAL A 190 11.07 -11.04 10.41
N LEU A 191 9.94 -10.40 10.64
CA LEU A 191 8.80 -10.92 11.39
C LEU A 191 7.71 -11.35 10.41
N LEU A 192 7.43 -12.64 10.31
CA LEU A 192 6.42 -13.20 9.42
C LEU A 192 5.20 -13.68 10.22
N ASP A 193 4.05 -13.12 9.93
CA ASP A 193 2.77 -13.60 10.44
C ASP A 193 2.40 -14.94 9.78
N VAL A 194 2.27 -15.98 10.59
CA VAL A 194 1.85 -17.32 10.17
C VAL A 194 0.48 -17.68 10.73
N SER A 195 -0.33 -16.70 11.06
CA SER A 195 -1.69 -16.90 11.55
C SER A 195 -2.64 -17.40 10.45
N GLY A 196 -3.78 -17.94 10.86
CA GLY A 196 -4.75 -18.53 9.94
C GLY A 196 -5.38 -17.55 8.95
N SER A 197 -5.30 -16.23 9.18
CA SER A 197 -5.77 -15.20 8.26
C SER A 197 -4.87 -15.07 7.02
N MET A 198 -3.61 -15.50 7.11
CA MET A 198 -2.69 -15.55 5.96
C MET A 198 -3.09 -16.54 4.87
N LEU A 199 -4.13 -17.34 5.08
CA LEU A 199 -4.64 -18.29 4.07
C LEU A 199 -5.44 -17.62 2.94
N ASP A 200 -6.15 -16.52 3.20
CA ASP A 200 -6.95 -15.82 2.17
C ASP A 200 -7.22 -14.36 2.56
N GLU A 201 -7.70 -13.57 1.61
CA GLU A 201 -8.08 -12.18 1.83
C GLU A 201 -9.48 -12.04 2.47
N THR A 202 -10.39 -12.99 2.18
CA THR A 202 -11.78 -12.95 2.65
C THR A 202 -12.01 -13.89 3.81
N LEU A 203 -12.79 -13.46 4.80
CA LEU A 203 -13.09 -14.26 6.01
C LEU A 203 -13.73 -15.61 5.66
N VAL A 204 -14.64 -15.63 4.69
CA VAL A 204 -15.33 -16.87 4.24
C VAL A 204 -14.33 -17.87 3.68
N ASN A 205 -13.40 -17.41 2.84
CA ASN A 205 -12.38 -18.27 2.27
C ASN A 205 -11.35 -18.73 3.30
N ILE A 206 -10.99 -17.89 4.25
CA ILE A 206 -10.11 -18.28 5.39
C ILE A 206 -10.73 -19.47 6.13
N ILE A 207 -12.01 -19.38 6.49
CA ILE A 207 -12.73 -20.48 7.18
C ILE A 207 -12.76 -21.74 6.30
N ARG A 208 -13.03 -21.59 5.01
CA ARG A 208 -13.05 -22.69 4.05
C ARG A 208 -11.68 -23.35 3.92
N ARG A 209 -10.61 -22.55 3.72
CA ARG A 209 -9.24 -23.06 3.51
C ARG A 209 -8.69 -23.75 4.75
N ARG A 210 -9.00 -23.28 5.95
CA ARG A 210 -8.60 -23.93 7.22
C ARG A 210 -9.10 -25.36 7.38
N ASN A 211 -10.14 -25.76 6.64
CA ASN A 211 -10.69 -27.11 6.66
C ASN A 211 -10.16 -28.00 5.50
N LEU A 212 -9.26 -27.47 4.65
CA LEU A 212 -8.61 -28.22 3.59
C LEU A 212 -7.39 -28.99 4.14
N PRO A 213 -6.89 -30.00 3.41
CA PRO A 213 -5.62 -30.65 3.72
C PRO A 213 -4.48 -29.62 3.82
N GLU A 214 -3.51 -29.85 4.68
CA GLU A 214 -2.39 -28.93 4.92
C GLU A 214 -1.64 -28.54 3.65
N ALA A 215 -1.48 -29.49 2.70
CA ALA A 215 -0.84 -29.20 1.42
C ALA A 215 -1.58 -28.12 0.62
N GLU A 216 -2.93 -28.15 0.64
CA GLU A 216 -3.76 -27.13 -0.02
C GLU A 216 -3.77 -25.82 0.76
N GLN A 217 -3.68 -25.86 2.09
CA GLN A 217 -3.52 -24.68 2.91
C GLN A 217 -2.18 -23.98 2.59
N ARG A 218 -1.08 -24.72 2.53
CA ARG A 218 0.25 -24.22 2.15
C ARG A 218 0.28 -23.67 0.73
N ALA A 219 -0.48 -24.22 -0.19
CA ALA A 219 -0.60 -23.75 -1.58
C ALA A 219 -1.48 -22.50 -1.74
N SER A 220 -2.02 -21.93 -0.65
CA SER A 220 -2.88 -20.74 -0.73
C SER A 220 -2.10 -19.52 -1.23
N GLU A 221 -2.70 -18.77 -2.15
CA GLU A 221 -2.05 -17.67 -2.88
C GLU A 221 -1.47 -16.59 -1.96
N LYS A 222 -2.25 -16.14 -0.98
CA LYS A 222 -1.81 -15.10 -0.02
C LYS A 222 -0.62 -15.59 0.82
N TRP A 223 -0.64 -16.82 1.28
CA TRP A 223 0.49 -17.42 2.00
C TRP A 223 1.74 -17.51 1.14
N GLN A 224 1.59 -17.99 -0.10
CA GLN A 224 2.70 -18.07 -1.05
C GLN A 224 3.29 -16.68 -1.37
N ARG A 225 2.46 -15.64 -1.44
CA ARG A 225 2.94 -14.24 -1.56
C ARG A 225 3.75 -13.82 -0.33
N GLY A 226 3.29 -14.16 0.88
CA GLY A 226 4.04 -13.92 2.10
C GLY A 226 5.43 -14.56 2.06
N LEU A 227 5.52 -15.81 1.62
CA LEU A 227 6.79 -16.54 1.47
C LEU A 227 7.69 -15.90 0.40
N ARG A 228 7.14 -15.57 -0.78
CA ARG A 228 7.91 -14.85 -1.83
C ARG A 228 8.42 -13.49 -1.33
N THR A 229 7.63 -12.81 -0.49
CA THR A 229 8.08 -11.55 0.13
C THR A 229 9.29 -11.75 1.05
N VAL A 230 9.29 -12.80 1.86
CA VAL A 230 10.47 -13.14 2.69
C VAL A 230 11.66 -13.48 1.80
N ASP A 231 11.46 -14.30 0.76
CA ASP A 231 12.50 -14.65 -0.21
C ASP A 231 13.06 -13.41 -0.92
N TRP A 232 12.18 -12.49 -1.33
CA TRP A 232 12.57 -11.22 -1.94
C TRP A 232 13.38 -10.35 -0.97
N ILE A 233 12.95 -10.18 0.29
CA ILE A 233 13.71 -9.43 1.29
C ILE A 233 15.08 -10.05 1.47
N THR A 234 15.14 -11.35 1.69
CA THR A 234 16.40 -12.06 1.96
C THR A 234 17.36 -12.06 0.77
N ALA A 235 16.83 -12.10 -0.46
CA ALA A 235 17.64 -11.99 -1.68
C ALA A 235 18.32 -10.61 -1.82
N ASN A 236 17.66 -9.56 -1.32
CA ASN A 236 18.13 -8.18 -1.42
C ASN A 236 18.86 -7.67 -0.15
N LEU A 237 19.14 -8.55 0.82
CA LEU A 237 19.94 -8.15 2.00
C LEU A 237 21.40 -7.88 1.61
N PRO A 238 22.07 -6.91 2.27
CA PRO A 238 23.51 -6.72 2.09
C PRO A 238 24.31 -7.96 2.46
N ARG A 239 25.47 -8.16 1.83
CA ARG A 239 26.27 -9.41 1.97
C ARG A 239 26.87 -9.64 3.35
N ASP A 240 27.26 -8.58 4.04
CA ASP A 240 28.02 -8.64 5.28
C ASP A 240 27.19 -8.22 6.51
N VAL A 241 25.89 -8.56 6.50
CA VAL A 241 25.00 -8.27 7.62
C VAL A 241 24.50 -9.55 8.27
N GLN A 242 23.96 -9.39 9.46
CA GLN A 242 23.30 -10.47 10.18
C GLN A 242 21.80 -10.37 10.01
N PHE A 243 21.14 -11.51 9.90
CA PHE A 243 19.70 -11.57 9.79
C PHE A 243 19.09 -12.60 10.75
N GLN A 244 17.82 -12.43 11.05
CA GLN A 244 17.04 -13.46 11.71
C GLN A 244 15.59 -13.40 11.15
N ILE A 245 14.98 -14.57 11.00
CA ILE A 245 13.58 -14.68 10.59
C ILE A 245 12.79 -15.28 11.75
N ILE A 246 11.85 -14.54 12.29
CA ILE A 246 10.95 -14.97 13.35
C ILE A 246 9.54 -15.10 12.78
N GLN A 247 9.00 -16.30 12.83
CA GLN A 247 7.59 -16.56 12.54
C GLN A 247 6.74 -16.33 13.80
N PHE A 248 5.56 -15.75 13.65
CA PHE A 248 4.67 -15.56 14.77
C PHE A 248 3.20 -15.88 14.43
N SER A 249 2.54 -16.53 15.38
CA SER A 249 1.09 -16.71 15.41
C SER A 249 0.60 -16.43 16.85
N THR A 250 0.23 -17.40 17.63
CA THR A 250 -0.02 -17.22 19.08
C THR A 250 1.28 -17.06 19.88
N THR A 251 2.37 -17.62 19.38
CA THR A 251 3.74 -17.53 19.90
C THR A 251 4.67 -17.07 18.78
N ALA A 252 5.82 -16.53 19.15
CA ALA A 252 6.89 -16.17 18.23
C ALA A 252 8.08 -17.14 18.38
N ARG A 253 8.68 -17.57 17.25
CA ARG A 253 9.80 -18.52 17.21
C ARG A 253 10.68 -18.21 16.01
N SER A 254 11.98 -18.47 16.11
CA SER A 254 12.87 -18.46 14.93
C SER A 254 12.36 -19.44 13.87
N ALA A 255 12.53 -19.11 12.59
CA ALA A 255 12.23 -19.98 11.47
C ALA A 255 13.01 -21.30 11.56
N LEU A 256 14.27 -21.22 11.97
CA LEU A 256 15.09 -22.36 12.36
C LEU A 256 15.07 -22.49 13.89
N PRO A 257 14.40 -23.50 14.46
CA PRO A 257 14.32 -23.67 15.91
C PRO A 257 15.70 -23.85 16.58
N GLU A 258 16.67 -24.36 15.85
CA GLU A 258 18.02 -24.65 16.31
C GLU A 258 18.80 -23.36 16.62
N THR A 259 18.52 -22.28 15.91
CA THR A 259 19.20 -20.98 16.10
C THR A 259 18.65 -20.20 17.29
N ASN A 260 17.49 -20.55 17.81
CA ASN A 260 16.79 -20.01 18.98
C ASN A 260 16.99 -18.51 19.25
N GLY A 261 16.94 -17.71 18.18
CA GLY A 261 17.11 -16.26 18.25
C GLY A 261 18.58 -15.79 18.14
N GLU A 262 19.50 -16.64 17.74
CA GLU A 262 20.85 -16.25 17.38
C GLU A 262 20.85 -15.59 15.99
N TRP A 263 21.75 -14.63 15.79
CA TRP A 263 21.89 -13.96 14.51
C TRP A 263 22.61 -14.86 13.50
N LEU A 264 22.07 -14.97 12.30
CA LEU A 264 22.65 -15.68 11.17
C LEU A 264 23.36 -14.70 10.23
N GLN A 265 24.43 -15.16 9.58
CA GLN A 265 25.17 -14.37 8.60
C GLN A 265 24.47 -14.47 7.24
N THR A 266 24.32 -13.36 6.52
CA THR A 266 23.81 -13.37 5.13
C THR A 266 24.72 -14.09 4.16
N SER A 267 26.01 -14.21 4.47
CA SER A 267 26.98 -15.00 3.70
C SER A 267 26.76 -16.52 3.83
N ASP A 268 26.02 -16.97 4.86
CA ASP A 268 25.64 -18.37 5.04
C ASP A 268 24.36 -18.68 4.25
N THR A 269 24.53 -18.99 2.97
CA THR A 269 23.45 -19.32 2.06
C THR A 269 22.71 -20.60 2.46
N GLU A 270 23.40 -21.54 3.14
CA GLU A 270 22.79 -22.79 3.60
C GLU A 270 21.79 -22.52 4.73
N ALA A 271 22.16 -21.70 5.70
CA ALA A 271 21.25 -21.26 6.77
C ALA A 271 20.05 -20.47 6.24
N LEU A 272 20.29 -19.63 5.22
CA LEU A 272 19.22 -18.86 4.56
C LEU A 272 18.24 -19.79 3.82
N ASP A 273 18.75 -20.73 3.02
CA ASP A 273 17.92 -21.70 2.29
C ASP A 273 17.15 -22.62 3.25
N ALA A 274 17.78 -23.04 4.33
CA ALA A 274 17.13 -23.84 5.37
C ALA A 274 16.01 -23.06 6.07
N SER A 275 16.22 -21.76 6.33
CA SER A 275 15.19 -20.89 6.92
C SER A 275 13.98 -20.76 6.01
N LEU A 276 14.17 -20.55 4.71
CA LEU A 276 13.09 -20.46 3.73
C LEU A 276 12.38 -21.80 3.57
N ALA A 277 13.11 -22.91 3.51
CA ALA A 277 12.53 -24.26 3.44
C ALA A 277 11.68 -24.58 4.68
N ALA A 278 12.14 -24.18 5.87
CA ALA A 278 11.38 -24.34 7.11
C ALA A 278 10.06 -23.56 7.06
N LEU A 279 10.08 -22.31 6.56
CA LEU A 279 8.87 -21.50 6.40
C LEU A 279 7.89 -22.12 5.37
N GLN A 280 8.39 -22.65 4.26
CA GLN A 280 7.57 -23.31 3.24
C GLN A 280 6.87 -24.56 3.77
N ALA A 281 7.47 -25.24 4.73
CA ALA A 281 6.88 -26.41 5.38
C ALA A 281 5.77 -26.06 6.38
N LEU A 282 5.67 -24.78 6.80
CA LEU A 282 4.65 -24.35 7.77
C LEU A 282 3.26 -24.24 7.15
N THR A 283 2.28 -24.62 7.94
CA THR A 283 0.87 -24.39 7.60
C THR A 283 0.33 -23.24 8.45
N PRO A 284 -0.16 -22.15 7.84
CA PRO A 284 -0.70 -21.01 8.58
C PRO A 284 -1.87 -21.41 9.47
N GLY A 285 -1.86 -20.94 10.72
CA GLY A 285 -2.89 -21.31 11.67
C GLY A 285 -2.92 -20.46 12.93
N ASN A 286 -3.95 -20.66 13.72
CA ASN A 286 -4.16 -19.93 14.98
C ASN A 286 -4.42 -18.41 14.79
N GLY A 287 -4.29 -17.64 15.88
CA GLY A 287 -4.43 -16.19 15.87
C GLY A 287 -3.08 -15.48 15.73
N SER A 288 -3.11 -14.18 15.46
CA SER A 288 -1.93 -13.32 15.37
C SER A 288 -1.63 -12.63 16.70
N ASN A 289 -0.40 -12.74 17.19
CA ASN A 289 0.08 -12.15 18.45
C ASN A 289 1.31 -11.27 18.19
N LEU A 290 1.06 -10.03 17.84
CA LEU A 290 2.11 -9.04 17.59
C LEU A 290 2.93 -8.71 18.84
N HIS A 291 2.32 -8.79 20.04
CA HIS A 291 3.03 -8.60 21.31
C HIS A 291 4.14 -9.65 21.48
N ALA A 292 3.85 -10.92 21.18
CA ALA A 292 4.85 -11.98 21.23
C ALA A 292 5.96 -11.76 20.19
N ALA A 293 5.63 -11.31 18.97
CA ALA A 293 6.60 -11.00 17.93
C ALA A 293 7.56 -9.88 18.37
N PHE A 294 7.05 -8.78 18.90
CA PHE A 294 7.89 -7.67 19.37
C PHE A 294 8.67 -8.01 20.64
N THR A 295 8.11 -8.85 21.53
CA THR A 295 8.86 -9.35 22.68
C THR A 295 10.04 -10.21 22.24
N ALA A 296 9.86 -11.07 21.25
CA ALA A 296 10.93 -11.89 20.70
C ALA A 296 11.98 -11.02 19.99
N ALA A 297 11.56 -9.98 19.25
CA ALA A 297 12.47 -9.01 18.64
C ALA A 297 13.33 -8.28 19.68
N GLY A 298 12.73 -7.87 20.80
CA GLY A 298 13.44 -7.20 21.89
C GLY A 298 14.36 -8.11 22.71
N ALA A 299 14.20 -9.43 22.59
CA ALA A 299 15.05 -10.43 23.27
C ALA A 299 16.33 -10.78 22.50
N LEU A 300 16.46 -10.34 21.23
CA LEU A 300 17.68 -10.54 20.46
C LEU A 300 18.81 -9.67 20.99
N ASP A 301 20.02 -10.20 21.03
CA ASP A 301 21.23 -9.49 21.44
C ASP A 301 22.33 -9.67 20.38
N PRO A 302 22.81 -8.58 19.75
CA PRO A 302 22.28 -7.20 19.85
C PRO A 302 20.84 -7.06 19.33
N GLN A 303 20.15 -5.98 19.75
CA GLN A 303 18.82 -5.69 19.21
C GLN A 303 18.88 -5.45 17.69
N PRO A 304 17.80 -5.76 16.96
CA PRO A 304 17.74 -5.44 15.53
C PRO A 304 17.84 -3.92 15.33
N ASP A 305 18.48 -3.52 14.27
CA ASP A 305 18.55 -2.13 13.82
C ASP A 305 17.60 -1.84 12.64
N ASN A 306 16.97 -2.88 12.10
CA ASN A 306 15.94 -2.78 11.07
C ASN A 306 14.97 -3.98 11.17
N ILE A 307 13.67 -3.72 11.16
CA ILE A 307 12.63 -4.75 11.27
C ILE A 307 11.73 -4.71 10.06
N PHE A 308 11.51 -5.86 9.40
CA PHE A 308 10.51 -6.08 8.39
C PHE A 308 9.35 -6.87 8.99
N LEU A 309 8.18 -6.25 9.10
CA LEU A 309 6.96 -6.88 9.61
C LEU A 309 6.03 -7.22 8.45
N ILE A 310 5.85 -8.51 8.20
CA ILE A 310 4.93 -9.05 7.20
C ILE A 310 3.70 -9.57 7.94
N THR A 311 2.55 -8.95 7.73
CA THR A 311 1.29 -9.30 8.41
C THR A 311 0.09 -8.97 7.53
N ASP A 312 -1.11 -9.34 7.96
CA ASP A 312 -2.32 -9.13 7.16
C ASP A 312 -3.43 -8.35 7.88
N GLY A 313 -3.27 -8.10 9.16
CA GLY A 313 -4.25 -7.38 9.95
C GLY A 313 -3.85 -7.13 11.39
N LEU A 314 -4.72 -6.46 12.15
CA LEU A 314 -4.49 -6.21 13.57
C LEU A 314 -4.48 -7.52 14.36
N PRO A 315 -3.66 -7.60 15.44
CA PRO A 315 -3.54 -8.82 16.24
C PRO A 315 -4.86 -9.24 16.85
N THR A 316 -5.03 -10.55 17.00
CA THR A 316 -6.19 -11.19 17.65
C THR A 316 -5.82 -11.78 19.00
N GLN A 317 -4.52 -11.84 19.34
CA GLN A 317 -3.97 -12.34 20.59
C GLN A 317 -3.03 -11.29 21.20
N GLY A 318 -2.74 -11.41 22.50
CA GLY A 318 -1.85 -10.51 23.22
C GLY A 318 -1.05 -11.25 24.29
N ALA A 319 -0.48 -10.50 25.25
CA ALA A 319 0.30 -11.07 26.36
C ALA A 319 -0.48 -12.13 27.17
N THR A 320 -1.81 -11.99 27.25
CA THR A 320 -2.69 -12.98 27.86
C THR A 320 -3.61 -13.59 26.84
N PRO A 321 -3.90 -14.91 26.93
CA PRO A 321 -4.83 -15.57 26.03
C PRO A 321 -6.18 -14.85 25.92
N ALA A 322 -6.74 -14.79 24.72
CA ALA A 322 -8.05 -14.17 24.51
C ALA A 322 -9.12 -14.94 25.31
N LYS A 323 -9.93 -14.20 26.06
CA LYS A 323 -11.03 -14.78 26.86
C LYS A 323 -12.27 -15.15 26.02
N ALA A 324 -12.37 -14.62 24.81
CA ALA A 324 -13.49 -14.81 23.91
C ALA A 324 -13.03 -15.39 22.56
N SER A 325 -13.88 -16.21 21.95
CA SER A 325 -13.64 -16.78 20.61
C SER A 325 -13.74 -15.74 19.49
N LEU A 326 -14.43 -14.63 19.71
CA LEU A 326 -14.56 -13.52 18.78
C LEU A 326 -13.89 -12.28 19.35
N VAL A 327 -12.93 -11.73 18.60
CA VAL A 327 -12.21 -10.51 18.96
C VAL A 327 -12.76 -9.36 18.12
N THR A 328 -13.33 -8.34 18.79
CA THR A 328 -13.91 -7.18 18.12
C THR A 328 -12.82 -6.26 17.54
N ALA A 329 -13.14 -5.42 16.56
CA ALA A 329 -12.21 -4.45 16.00
C ALA A 329 -11.60 -3.53 17.07
N LYS A 330 -12.42 -3.12 18.08
CA LYS A 330 -11.94 -2.33 19.21
C LYS A 330 -10.94 -3.08 20.09
N ASP A 331 -11.14 -4.38 20.29
CA ASP A 331 -10.22 -5.19 21.10
C ASP A 331 -8.94 -5.49 20.35
N ARG A 332 -9.02 -5.71 19.02
CA ARG A 332 -7.84 -5.83 18.15
C ARG A 332 -6.97 -4.57 18.20
N LEU A 333 -7.58 -3.38 18.18
CA LEU A 333 -6.85 -2.12 18.33
C LEU A 333 -6.17 -2.00 19.69
N LYS A 334 -6.82 -2.45 20.79
CA LYS A 334 -6.18 -2.49 22.13
C LYS A 334 -5.01 -3.47 22.18
N LEU A 335 -5.14 -4.64 21.53
CA LEU A 335 -4.06 -5.62 21.44
C LEU A 335 -2.87 -5.05 20.65
N PHE A 336 -3.13 -4.33 19.57
CA PHE A 336 -2.12 -3.60 18.83
C PHE A 336 -1.41 -2.55 19.69
N GLN A 337 -2.18 -1.71 20.41
CA GLN A 337 -1.62 -0.72 21.32
C GLN A 337 -0.77 -1.36 22.43
N SER A 338 -1.21 -2.51 22.97
CA SER A 338 -0.42 -3.29 23.92
C SER A 338 0.87 -3.83 23.31
N ALA A 339 0.85 -4.28 22.07
CA ALA A 339 2.07 -4.70 21.35
C ALA A 339 3.05 -3.53 21.15
N MET A 340 2.53 -2.33 20.90
CA MET A 340 3.34 -1.11 20.78
C MET A 340 4.08 -0.72 22.07
N SER A 341 3.61 -1.16 23.23
CA SER A 341 4.27 -0.85 24.51
C SER A 341 5.55 -1.64 24.76
N VAL A 342 5.79 -2.71 24.02
CA VAL A 342 6.97 -3.57 24.18
C VAL A 342 8.00 -3.42 23.05
N VAL A 343 7.65 -2.75 21.96
CA VAL A 343 8.56 -2.51 20.84
C VAL A 343 9.43 -1.28 21.08
N ASN A 344 10.70 -1.38 20.70
CA ASN A 344 11.59 -0.23 20.67
C ASN A 344 11.28 0.65 19.45
N LEU A 345 10.62 1.79 19.66
CA LEU A 345 10.21 2.72 18.60
C LEU A 345 11.37 3.46 17.94
N SER A 346 12.60 3.33 18.45
CA SER A 346 13.79 3.89 17.81
C SER A 346 14.32 3.02 16.67
N ILE A 347 13.79 1.80 16.52
CA ILE A 347 14.16 0.87 15.46
C ILE A 347 13.20 1.06 14.31
N PRO A 348 13.66 1.31 13.08
CA PRO A 348 12.80 1.38 11.89
C PRO A 348 12.01 0.08 11.69
N ILE A 349 10.69 0.19 11.57
CA ILE A 349 9.81 -0.94 11.30
C ILE A 349 9.17 -0.74 9.92
N ASN A 350 9.62 -1.54 8.97
CA ASN A 350 9.05 -1.59 7.62
C ASN A 350 7.90 -2.58 7.62
N VAL A 351 6.70 -2.09 7.35
CA VAL A 351 5.50 -2.93 7.38
C VAL A 351 5.06 -3.29 5.98
N ILE A 352 4.91 -4.59 5.71
CA ILE A 352 4.33 -5.12 4.49
C ILE A 352 3.00 -5.75 4.86
N LEU A 353 1.91 -5.07 4.50
CA LEU A 353 0.56 -5.46 4.87
C LEU A 353 -0.15 -6.13 3.70
N PHE A 354 -0.61 -7.36 3.89
CA PHE A 354 -1.52 -8.08 2.99
C PHE A 354 -2.96 -7.96 3.51
N PRO A 355 -3.69 -6.89 3.18
CA PRO A 355 -4.93 -6.57 3.87
C PRO A 355 -5.98 -7.68 3.73
N MET A 356 -6.68 -7.93 4.84
CA MET A 356 -7.81 -8.86 4.87
C MET A 356 -9.13 -8.11 4.96
N GLU A 357 -10.19 -8.73 4.46
CA GLU A 357 -11.55 -8.20 4.59
C GLU A 357 -11.97 -8.09 6.07
N GLY A 358 -12.65 -6.99 6.40
CA GLY A 358 -13.19 -6.78 7.74
C GLY A 358 -12.24 -6.13 8.74
N ASP A 359 -11.05 -5.71 8.34
CA ASP A 359 -10.10 -4.97 9.18
C ASP A 359 -9.66 -3.62 8.61
N PRO A 360 -10.57 -2.65 8.46
CA PRO A 360 -10.25 -1.36 7.87
C PRO A 360 -9.29 -0.51 8.73
N ILE A 361 -9.12 -0.86 10.01
CA ILE A 361 -8.26 -0.13 10.95
C ILE A 361 -6.79 -0.59 10.86
N ALA A 362 -6.52 -1.74 10.25
CA ALA A 362 -5.16 -2.28 10.13
C ALA A 362 -4.23 -1.33 9.34
N SER A 363 -4.62 -0.93 8.13
CA SER A 363 -3.79 -0.09 7.26
C SER A 363 -3.38 1.24 7.92
N PRO A 364 -4.28 2.06 8.48
CA PRO A 364 -3.87 3.30 9.14
C PRO A 364 -3.04 3.06 10.41
N SER A 365 -3.26 1.95 11.13
CA SER A 365 -2.49 1.62 12.33
C SER A 365 -1.04 1.25 12.00
N TYR A 366 -0.83 0.41 11.00
CA TYR A 366 0.50 0.01 10.56
C TYR A 366 1.24 1.10 9.81
N TRP A 367 0.53 1.91 9.01
CA TRP A 367 1.11 3.11 8.41
C TRP A 367 1.65 4.06 9.48
N ARG A 368 0.88 4.30 10.54
CA ARG A 368 1.32 5.12 11.67
C ARG A 368 2.50 4.51 12.41
N LEU A 369 2.54 3.18 12.60
CA LEU A 369 3.68 2.49 13.20
C LEU A 369 4.94 2.74 12.40
N ALA A 370 4.91 2.49 11.08
CA ALA A 370 6.03 2.74 10.20
C ALA A 370 6.49 4.21 10.27
N GLN A 371 5.56 5.15 10.21
CA GLN A 371 5.88 6.58 10.29
C GLN A 371 6.55 6.98 11.62
N ILE A 372 6.06 6.49 12.75
CA ILE A 372 6.62 6.82 14.07
C ILE A 372 8.03 6.25 14.24
N THR A 373 8.30 5.09 13.68
CA THR A 373 9.59 4.40 13.78
C THR A 373 10.57 4.80 12.69
N GLY A 374 10.17 5.63 11.72
CA GLY A 374 11.00 6.01 10.58
C GLY A 374 11.16 4.89 9.53
N GLY A 375 10.33 3.86 9.59
CA GLY A 375 10.26 2.80 8.58
C GLY A 375 9.29 3.14 7.44
N ALA A 376 9.12 2.20 6.52
CA ALA A 376 8.22 2.30 5.38
C ALA A 376 6.94 1.46 5.58
N PHE A 377 5.86 1.84 4.90
CA PHE A 377 4.62 1.06 4.83
C PHE A 377 4.32 0.71 3.38
N LEU A 378 4.14 -0.59 3.12
CA LEU A 378 3.79 -1.12 1.82
C LEU A 378 2.55 -2.01 1.94
N SER A 379 1.57 -1.78 1.08
CA SER A 379 0.47 -2.72 0.85
C SER A 379 0.54 -3.15 -0.61
N PRO A 380 1.22 -4.28 -0.89
CA PRO A 380 1.56 -4.66 -2.24
C PRO A 380 0.34 -5.16 -3.03
N ALA A 381 0.38 -4.94 -4.35
CA ALA A 381 -0.56 -5.55 -5.27
C ALA A 381 -0.42 -7.08 -5.31
N ARG A 382 -1.37 -7.79 -5.93
CA ARG A 382 -1.39 -9.27 -5.93
C ARG A 382 -0.23 -9.89 -6.71
N ASP A 383 0.31 -9.18 -7.66
CA ASP A 383 1.41 -9.57 -8.54
C ASP A 383 2.81 -9.21 -8.00
N TRP A 384 2.89 -8.71 -6.76
CA TRP A 384 4.15 -8.37 -6.09
C TRP A 384 4.52 -9.45 -5.04
N PRO A 385 5.78 -9.75 -4.81
CA PRO A 385 7.00 -9.38 -5.49
C PRO A 385 7.15 -10.00 -6.84
#